data_e147d2722689f364d0affcf3315c6416
#
_entry.id   e147d2722689f364d0affcf3315c6416
#
_cell.length_a   1.000
_cell.length_b   1.000
_cell.length_c   1.000
_cell.angle_alpha   90.00
_cell.angle_beta   90.00
_cell.angle_gamma   90.00
#
_symmetry.space_group_name_H-M   'P 1'
#
loop_
_entity.id
_entity.type
_entity.pdbx_description
1 polymer ?
#
loop_
_entity_poly.entity_id
_entity_poly.type
_entity_poly.pdbx_seq_one_letter_code
_entity_poly.pdbx_strand_id
1 'polypeptide(L)'
;PVRIRKRDKFTDLALLQIPQSSHDWPLIDWMVDDNRTVEGSWVTTASPTLESVYLSILSGNPREIHREGGVMGVILGDKGDEPGIPVLEVIPYSAADRGGLQQKDLLLSVDGRKVFNSQEVYNLLNEKDPGDLILLKAKRRENEVEMRITLGHRSVTFDLFNRNLLISGPVSKRKDGFPMVLQHDAPLERTAM
;
A
#
# COMPACT_ATOMS: atom_id res chain seq x y z
N PRO A 1 15.98 21.22 -21.63
CA PRO A 1 15.60 19.97 -20.92
C PRO A 1 15.48 20.21 -19.43
N VAL A 2 14.40 19.71 -18.83
CA VAL A 2 14.15 19.76 -17.38
C VAL A 2 15.10 18.80 -16.68
N ARG A 3 15.64 19.21 -15.53
CA ARG A 3 16.51 18.35 -14.71
C ARG A 3 15.80 17.94 -13.44
N ILE A 4 15.84 16.62 -13.12
CA ILE A 4 15.35 16.13 -11.83
C ILE A 4 16.42 16.44 -10.77
N ARG A 5 16.08 17.22 -9.77
CA ARG A 5 16.96 17.58 -8.64
C ARG A 5 16.89 16.61 -7.50
N LYS A 6 15.69 16.17 -7.16
CA LYS A 6 15.44 15.23 -6.07
C LYS A 6 14.19 14.40 -6.37
N ARG A 7 14.21 13.15 -5.97
CA ARG A 7 13.02 12.29 -5.93
C ARG A 7 12.85 11.80 -4.51
N ASP A 8 11.64 11.89 -4.03
CA ASP A 8 11.24 11.24 -2.79
C ASP A 8 10.26 10.11 -3.16
N LYS A 9 10.75 8.88 -3.06
CA LYS A 9 9.94 7.69 -3.35
C LYS A 9 8.86 7.46 -2.29
N PHE A 10 9.06 8.01 -1.10
CA PHE A 10 8.16 7.80 0.01
C PHE A 10 6.89 8.64 -0.13
N THR A 11 7.02 9.90 -0.57
CA THR A 11 5.88 10.79 -0.79
C THR A 11 5.42 10.81 -2.24
N ASP A 12 6.12 10.09 -3.15
CA ASP A 12 5.91 10.09 -4.60
C ASP A 12 6.01 11.50 -5.22
N LEU A 13 6.96 12.27 -4.71
CA LEU A 13 7.23 13.62 -5.17
C LEU A 13 8.56 13.72 -5.89
N ALA A 14 8.64 14.60 -6.88
CA ALA A 14 9.87 14.94 -7.58
C ALA A 14 10.06 16.46 -7.66
N LEU A 15 11.25 16.92 -7.28
CA LEU A 15 11.67 18.30 -7.50
C LEU A 15 12.34 18.40 -8.85
N LEU A 16 11.75 19.22 -9.72
CA LEU A 16 12.26 19.48 -11.06
C LEU A 16 12.87 20.87 -11.13
N GLN A 17 14.00 20.99 -11.83
CA GLN A 17 14.59 22.28 -12.17
C GLN A 17 14.35 22.58 -13.64
N ILE A 18 13.70 23.69 -13.91
CA ILE A 18 13.58 24.28 -15.25
C ILE A 18 14.80 25.15 -15.49
N PRO A 19 15.52 25.01 -16.61
CA PRO A 19 16.59 25.93 -16.98
C PRO A 19 16.07 27.35 -17.03
N GLN A 20 16.93 28.31 -16.70
CA GLN A 20 16.57 29.73 -16.80
C GLN A 20 16.11 30.03 -18.22
N SER A 21 14.86 30.41 -18.36
CA SER A 21 14.26 30.84 -19.62
C SER A 21 13.94 32.32 -19.52
N SER A 22 13.90 33.00 -20.66
CA SER A 22 13.42 34.38 -20.74
C SER A 22 11.90 34.49 -20.48
N HIS A 23 11.26 33.40 -20.17
CA HIS A 23 9.81 33.33 -19.92
C HIS A 23 9.54 33.57 -18.45
N ASP A 24 8.71 34.54 -18.16
CA ASP A 24 8.22 34.79 -16.83
C ASP A 24 7.08 33.82 -16.54
N TRP A 25 7.38 32.74 -15.75
CA TRP A 25 6.39 31.74 -15.41
C TRP A 25 5.51 32.26 -14.27
N PRO A 26 4.19 32.16 -14.36
CA PRO A 26 3.33 32.49 -13.25
C PRO A 26 3.66 31.59 -12.05
N LEU A 27 3.93 32.20 -10.93
CA LEU A 27 4.20 31.49 -9.68
C LEU A 27 2.89 31.27 -8.95
N ILE A 28 2.73 30.06 -8.41
CA ILE A 28 1.64 29.77 -7.48
C ILE A 28 2.07 30.28 -6.11
N ASP A 29 1.23 31.08 -5.51
CA ASP A 29 1.39 31.46 -4.11
C ASP A 29 1.04 30.25 -3.23
N TRP A 30 2.09 29.63 -2.66
CA TRP A 30 1.90 28.46 -1.80
C TRP A 30 1.29 28.89 -0.49
N MET A 31 0.11 28.33 -0.18
CA MET A 31 -0.49 28.52 1.12
C MET A 31 0.35 27.78 2.19
N VAL A 32 0.98 28.56 3.07
CA VAL A 32 1.83 28.05 4.17
C VAL A 32 0.99 27.75 5.42
N ASP A 33 -0.27 28.21 5.46
CA ASP A 33 -1.13 28.09 6.63
C ASP A 33 -2.19 27.00 6.44
N ASP A 34 -1.98 25.86 7.08
CA ASP A 34 -2.86 24.69 7.05
C ASP A 34 -4.25 24.96 7.69
N ASN A 35 -4.37 26.03 8.48
CA ASN A 35 -5.62 26.38 9.20
C ASN A 35 -6.75 26.86 8.27
N ARG A 36 -6.46 27.12 7.01
CA ARG A 36 -7.46 27.54 6.00
C ARG A 36 -8.11 26.38 5.27
N THR A 37 -7.55 25.18 5.41
CA THR A 37 -8.05 23.99 4.72
C THR A 37 -9.02 23.25 5.61
N VAL A 38 -10.30 23.58 5.51
CA VAL A 38 -11.38 23.01 6.31
C VAL A 38 -12.35 22.21 5.44
N GLU A 39 -13.01 21.23 6.04
CA GLU A 39 -14.08 20.50 5.40
C GLU A 39 -15.13 21.45 4.81
N GLY A 40 -15.60 21.17 3.59
CA GLY A 40 -16.49 22.03 2.83
C GLY A 40 -15.80 23.09 1.97
N SER A 41 -14.47 23.22 2.04
CA SER A 41 -13.73 24.13 1.17
C SER A 41 -13.74 23.66 -0.28
N TRP A 42 -13.82 24.62 -1.20
CA TRP A 42 -13.73 24.34 -2.63
C TRP A 42 -12.29 24.02 -3.02
N VAL A 43 -12.13 22.99 -3.82
CA VAL A 43 -10.84 22.57 -4.37
C VAL A 43 -10.95 22.48 -5.89
N THR A 44 -9.90 22.92 -6.56
CA THR A 44 -9.79 22.84 -8.01
C THR A 44 -8.66 21.90 -8.38
N THR A 45 -8.96 20.90 -9.21
CA THR A 45 -7.97 19.98 -9.75
C THR A 45 -7.85 20.23 -11.26
N ALA A 46 -6.66 20.61 -11.71
CA ALA A 46 -6.38 20.78 -13.12
C ALA A 46 -5.99 19.45 -13.77
N SER A 47 -6.50 19.18 -14.96
CA SER A 47 -6.04 18.08 -15.79
C SER A 47 -4.59 18.34 -16.27
N PRO A 48 -3.74 17.32 -16.41
CA PRO A 48 -2.41 17.46 -16.98
C PRO A 48 -2.39 18.05 -18.41
N THR A 49 -3.47 17.87 -19.15
CA THR A 49 -3.65 18.42 -20.49
C THR A 49 -4.22 19.84 -20.49
N LEU A 50 -4.58 20.39 -19.34
CA LEU A 50 -5.25 21.69 -19.17
C LEU A 50 -6.59 21.84 -19.93
N GLU A 51 -7.12 20.74 -20.46
CA GLU A 51 -8.40 20.76 -21.21
C GLU A 51 -9.62 20.79 -20.29
N SER A 52 -9.42 20.37 -19.04
CA SER A 52 -10.50 20.35 -18.04
C SER A 52 -9.99 20.76 -16.67
N VAL A 53 -10.84 21.45 -15.94
CA VAL A 53 -10.65 21.82 -14.54
C VAL A 53 -11.84 21.27 -13.77
N TYR A 54 -11.55 20.45 -12.77
CA TYR A 54 -12.58 19.87 -11.92
C TYR A 54 -12.72 20.68 -10.65
N LEU A 55 -13.93 21.09 -10.38
CA LEU A 55 -14.30 21.73 -9.12
C LEU A 55 -14.84 20.66 -8.18
N SER A 56 -14.33 20.63 -6.97
CA SER A 56 -14.68 19.64 -5.95
C SER A 56 -14.73 20.26 -4.58
N ILE A 57 -15.19 19.49 -3.61
CA ILE A 57 -15.29 19.91 -2.22
C ILE A 57 -14.44 18.99 -1.37
N LEU A 58 -13.75 19.56 -0.39
CA LEU A 58 -13.08 18.77 0.64
C LEU A 58 -14.13 18.09 1.51
N SER A 59 -14.13 16.76 1.49
CA SER A 59 -15.10 15.93 2.19
C SER A 59 -14.62 15.45 3.57
N GLY A 60 -13.50 15.95 4.04
CA GLY A 60 -12.96 15.63 5.37
C GLY A 60 -11.76 16.47 5.73
N ASN A 61 -11.44 16.50 7.01
CA ASN A 61 -10.28 17.18 7.53
C ASN A 61 -8.97 16.50 7.09
N PRO A 62 -7.85 17.24 7.02
CA PRO A 62 -6.54 16.67 6.79
C PRO A 62 -6.26 15.53 7.79
N ARG A 63 -5.80 14.40 7.28
CA ARG A 63 -5.48 13.24 8.13
C ARG A 63 -4.25 12.50 7.64
N GLU A 64 -3.61 11.82 8.56
CA GLU A 64 -2.56 10.87 8.24
C GLU A 64 -3.19 9.51 7.87
N ILE A 65 -2.64 8.87 6.86
CA ILE A 65 -2.89 7.45 6.59
C ILE A 65 -1.62 6.71 6.97
N HIS A 66 -1.67 6.07 8.14
CA HIS A 66 -0.54 5.31 8.64
C HIS A 66 -0.14 4.19 7.69
N ARG A 67 1.15 3.85 7.72
CA ARG A 67 1.66 2.72 6.95
C ARG A 67 1.06 1.43 7.49
N GLU A 68 0.43 0.65 6.62
CA GLU A 68 0.04 -0.73 6.89
C GLU A 68 1.16 -1.64 6.40
N GLY A 69 1.64 -2.53 7.27
CA GLY A 69 2.56 -3.58 6.86
C GLY A 69 1.92 -4.53 5.84
N GLY A 70 2.75 -5.21 5.08
CA GLY A 70 2.28 -6.25 4.17
C GLY A 70 1.64 -7.41 4.92
N VAL A 71 0.58 -8.01 4.35
CA VAL A 71 -0.11 -9.14 4.95
C VAL A 71 -0.18 -10.34 4.02
N MET A 72 -0.10 -11.54 4.59
CA MET A 72 -0.29 -12.79 3.85
C MET A 72 -1.76 -13.20 3.76
N GLY A 73 -2.55 -12.90 4.78
CA GLY A 73 -3.93 -13.38 4.92
C GLY A 73 -4.01 -14.81 5.43
N VAL A 74 -3.43 -15.03 6.60
CA VAL A 74 -3.44 -16.30 7.32
C VAL A 74 -3.78 -16.08 8.77
N ILE A 75 -4.35 -17.13 9.39
CA ILE A 75 -4.47 -17.25 10.84
C ILE A 75 -3.44 -18.29 11.27
N LEU A 76 -2.51 -17.87 12.10
CA LEU A 76 -1.46 -18.70 12.65
C LEU A 76 -1.85 -19.14 14.07
N GLY A 77 -1.54 -20.37 14.40
CA GLY A 77 -1.68 -20.89 15.75
C GLY A 77 -0.46 -20.56 16.63
N ASP A 78 -0.57 -20.95 17.88
CA ASP A 78 0.55 -20.92 18.79
C ASP A 78 1.51 -22.06 18.49
N LYS A 79 2.75 -21.94 18.98
CA LYS A 79 3.76 -22.97 18.85
C LYS A 79 3.24 -24.28 19.50
N GLY A 80 3.22 -25.33 18.69
CA GLY A 80 2.97 -26.69 19.17
C GLY A 80 4.25 -27.41 19.62
N ASP A 81 4.14 -28.72 19.86
CA ASP A 81 5.28 -29.57 20.20
C ASP A 81 6.21 -29.81 19.03
N GLU A 82 5.73 -29.66 17.79
CA GLU A 82 6.51 -29.77 16.57
C GLU A 82 7.20 -28.45 16.21
N PRO A 83 8.37 -28.53 15.53
CA PRO A 83 9.03 -27.33 15.01
C PRO A 83 8.20 -26.70 13.89
N GLY A 84 7.87 -25.42 14.08
CA GLY A 84 7.08 -24.64 13.15
C GLY A 84 5.81 -24.05 13.76
N ILE A 85 5.21 -23.13 13.04
CA ILE A 85 3.99 -22.44 13.45
C ILE A 85 2.84 -22.99 12.61
N PRO A 86 1.79 -23.57 13.22
CA PRO A 86 0.70 -24.15 12.46
C PRO A 86 -0.14 -23.09 11.77
N VAL A 87 -0.41 -23.30 10.49
CA VAL A 87 -1.37 -22.51 9.71
C VAL A 87 -2.77 -23.05 10.00
N LEU A 88 -3.53 -22.30 10.78
CA LEU A 88 -4.90 -22.68 11.17
C LEU A 88 -5.89 -22.41 10.05
N GLU A 89 -5.71 -21.29 9.35
CA GLU A 89 -6.60 -20.90 8.26
C GLU A 89 -5.84 -20.07 7.23
N VAL A 90 -6.19 -20.27 5.96
CA VAL A 90 -5.76 -19.43 4.85
C VAL A 90 -6.97 -18.72 4.28
N ILE A 91 -6.94 -17.39 4.30
CA ILE A 91 -8.06 -16.58 3.81
C ILE A 91 -8.16 -16.74 2.28
N PRO A 92 -9.32 -17.11 1.74
CA PRO A 92 -9.51 -17.28 0.31
C PRO A 92 -9.13 -16.03 -0.48
N TYR A 93 -8.45 -16.22 -1.61
CA TYR A 93 -7.94 -15.16 -2.49
C TYR A 93 -6.92 -14.21 -1.84
N SER A 94 -6.38 -14.56 -0.69
CA SER A 94 -5.30 -13.82 -0.05
C SER A 94 -3.96 -14.04 -0.76
N ALA A 95 -2.92 -13.32 -0.32
CA ALA A 95 -1.56 -13.52 -0.81
C ALA A 95 -1.05 -14.94 -0.54
N ALA A 96 -1.35 -15.49 0.66
CA ALA A 96 -0.98 -16.85 1.04
C ALA A 96 -1.70 -17.91 0.18
N ASP A 97 -2.99 -17.72 -0.07
CA ASP A 97 -3.78 -18.62 -0.93
C ASP A 97 -3.21 -18.65 -2.35
N ARG A 98 -2.97 -17.46 -2.96
CA ARG A 98 -2.34 -17.38 -4.28
C ARG A 98 -0.93 -17.92 -4.32
N GLY A 99 -0.19 -17.83 -3.21
CA GLY A 99 1.16 -18.39 -3.05
C GLY A 99 1.18 -19.89 -2.79
N GLY A 100 0.01 -20.52 -2.62
CA GLY A 100 -0.10 -21.97 -2.44
C GLY A 100 0.10 -22.46 -1.00
N LEU A 101 0.07 -21.57 -0.01
CA LEU A 101 0.06 -21.97 1.42
C LEU A 101 -1.27 -22.63 1.74
N GLN A 102 -1.24 -23.68 2.57
CA GLN A 102 -2.42 -24.47 2.90
C GLN A 102 -2.64 -24.54 4.41
N GLN A 103 -3.88 -24.74 4.80
CA GLN A 103 -4.22 -25.09 6.17
C GLN A 103 -3.48 -26.37 6.59
N LYS A 104 -2.99 -26.41 7.83
CA LYS A 104 -2.16 -27.48 8.42
C LYS A 104 -0.69 -27.49 7.94
N ASP A 105 -0.25 -26.55 7.11
CA ASP A 105 1.18 -26.35 6.93
C ASP A 105 1.80 -25.86 8.24
N LEU A 106 3.06 -26.22 8.48
CA LEU A 106 3.85 -25.70 9.59
C LEU A 106 4.86 -24.70 9.05
N LEU A 107 4.72 -23.43 9.35
CA LEU A 107 5.59 -22.37 8.90
C LEU A 107 6.94 -22.42 9.62
N LEU A 108 8.03 -22.61 8.88
CA LEU A 108 9.38 -22.80 9.43
C LEU A 108 10.23 -21.53 9.36
N SER A 109 10.13 -20.78 8.26
CA SER A 109 10.91 -19.55 8.07
C SER A 109 10.26 -18.57 7.11
N VAL A 110 10.61 -17.29 7.28
CA VAL A 110 10.25 -16.17 6.40
C VAL A 110 11.54 -15.48 5.96
N ASP A 111 11.79 -15.37 4.65
CA ASP A 111 13.02 -14.81 4.08
C ASP A 111 14.30 -15.41 4.68
N GLY A 112 14.29 -16.72 4.91
CA GLY A 112 15.42 -17.45 5.52
C GLY A 112 15.56 -17.29 7.03
N ARG A 113 14.78 -16.41 7.68
CA ARG A 113 14.77 -16.27 9.13
C ARG A 113 13.81 -17.29 9.74
N LYS A 114 14.32 -18.16 10.60
CA LYS A 114 13.48 -19.10 11.34
C LYS A 114 12.51 -18.36 12.24
N VAL A 115 11.28 -18.84 12.31
CA VAL A 115 10.23 -18.26 13.14
C VAL A 115 9.75 -19.29 14.16
N PHE A 116 9.51 -18.83 15.39
CA PHE A 116 9.20 -19.68 16.52
C PHE A 116 7.82 -19.41 17.13
N ASN A 117 7.22 -18.26 16.78
CA ASN A 117 5.88 -17.89 17.21
C ASN A 117 5.23 -16.96 16.18
N SER A 118 3.91 -16.84 16.26
CA SER A 118 3.11 -16.02 15.33
C SER A 118 3.51 -14.54 15.38
N GLN A 119 3.90 -14.02 16.55
CA GLN A 119 4.29 -12.62 16.69
C GLN A 119 5.55 -12.28 15.90
N GLU A 120 6.54 -13.19 15.85
CA GLU A 120 7.73 -12.99 15.03
C GLU A 120 7.39 -12.88 13.53
N VAL A 121 6.45 -13.72 13.06
CA VAL A 121 5.96 -13.63 11.68
C VAL A 121 5.31 -12.27 11.43
N TYR A 122 4.41 -11.83 12.31
CA TYR A 122 3.75 -10.53 12.17
C TYR A 122 4.75 -9.37 12.19
N ASN A 123 5.75 -9.42 13.05
CA ASN A 123 6.79 -8.38 13.10
C ASN A 123 7.58 -8.32 11.78
N LEU A 124 7.98 -9.47 11.23
CA LEU A 124 8.69 -9.53 9.95
C LEU A 124 7.85 -9.00 8.78
N LEU A 125 6.54 -9.28 8.79
CA LEU A 125 5.64 -8.79 7.76
C LEU A 125 5.35 -7.29 7.89
N ASN A 126 5.29 -6.76 9.11
CA ASN A 126 5.10 -5.33 9.35
C ASN A 126 6.28 -4.47 8.87
N GLU A 127 7.48 -5.06 8.73
CA GLU A 127 8.66 -4.40 8.13
C GLU A 127 8.59 -4.31 6.60
N LYS A 128 7.65 -5.04 5.98
CA LYS A 128 7.49 -5.14 4.53
C LYS A 128 6.32 -4.30 4.03
N ASP A 129 6.40 -3.92 2.77
CA ASP A 129 5.29 -3.23 2.11
C ASP A 129 4.35 -4.20 1.39
N PRO A 130 3.07 -3.84 1.23
CA PRO A 130 2.21 -4.51 0.28
C PRO A 130 2.83 -4.49 -1.13
N GLY A 131 2.87 -5.64 -1.78
CA GLY A 131 3.55 -5.84 -3.06
C GLY A 131 4.97 -6.40 -2.94
N ASP A 132 5.56 -6.42 -1.76
CA ASP A 132 6.84 -7.08 -1.53
C ASP A 132 6.71 -8.59 -1.68
N LEU A 133 7.75 -9.19 -2.27
CA LEU A 133 7.88 -10.63 -2.41
C LEU A 133 8.63 -11.19 -1.21
N ILE A 134 8.05 -12.17 -0.54
CA ILE A 134 8.69 -12.93 0.53
C ILE A 134 8.86 -14.39 0.13
N LEU A 135 9.88 -15.02 0.69
CA LEU A 135 10.14 -16.45 0.56
C LEU A 135 9.72 -17.16 1.85
N LEU A 136 8.71 -18.00 1.77
CA LEU A 136 8.27 -18.84 2.87
C LEU A 136 8.80 -20.25 2.73
N LYS A 137 9.24 -20.82 3.83
CA LYS A 137 9.50 -22.25 3.96
C LYS A 137 8.52 -22.84 4.97
N ALA A 138 7.82 -23.88 4.57
CA ALA A 138 6.85 -24.57 5.41
C ALA A 138 7.03 -26.09 5.28
N LYS A 139 6.63 -26.82 6.34
CA LYS A 139 6.52 -28.28 6.30
C LYS A 139 5.05 -28.63 6.01
N ARG A 140 4.85 -29.38 4.92
CA ARG A 140 3.55 -29.94 4.52
C ARG A 140 3.61 -31.44 4.63
N ARG A 141 2.93 -32.01 5.63
CA ARG A 141 3.10 -33.40 6.03
C ARG A 141 4.56 -33.68 6.37
N GLU A 142 5.24 -34.54 5.57
CA GLU A 142 6.65 -34.89 5.78
C GLU A 142 7.62 -34.13 4.88
N ASN A 143 7.12 -33.27 3.98
CA ASN A 143 7.94 -32.57 2.99
C ASN A 143 8.11 -31.08 3.32
N GLU A 144 9.29 -30.54 3.14
CA GLU A 144 9.50 -29.09 3.12
C GLU A 144 9.10 -28.53 1.76
N VAL A 145 8.38 -27.45 1.76
CA VAL A 145 7.95 -26.70 0.57
C VAL A 145 8.39 -25.26 0.69
N GLU A 146 8.90 -24.72 -0.39
CA GLU A 146 9.24 -23.30 -0.51
C GLU A 146 8.20 -22.60 -1.40
N MET A 147 7.76 -21.44 -0.98
CA MET A 147 6.75 -20.67 -1.67
C MET A 147 7.15 -19.21 -1.75
N ARG A 148 6.84 -18.58 -2.88
CA ARG A 148 6.99 -17.14 -3.07
C ARG A 148 5.63 -16.48 -2.91
N ILE A 149 5.52 -15.56 -1.98
CA ILE A 149 4.27 -14.87 -1.68
C ILE A 149 4.45 -13.37 -1.87
N THR A 150 3.64 -12.77 -2.73
CA THR A 150 3.57 -11.33 -2.85
C THR A 150 2.55 -10.80 -1.84
N LEU A 151 3.02 -10.02 -0.87
CA LEU A 151 2.20 -9.50 0.22
C LEU A 151 1.06 -8.62 -0.30
N GLY A 152 -0.06 -8.69 0.37
CA GLY A 152 -1.25 -7.89 0.08
C GLY A 152 -1.43 -6.73 1.05
N HIS A 153 -2.40 -5.87 0.75
CA HIS A 153 -2.88 -4.85 1.69
C HIS A 153 -3.81 -5.46 2.73
N ARG A 154 -3.72 -4.99 3.96
CA ARG A 154 -4.57 -5.45 5.06
C ARG A 154 -6.05 -5.23 4.77
N SER A 155 -6.40 -4.03 4.36
CA SER A 155 -7.77 -3.64 4.01
C SER A 155 -8.39 -4.53 2.91
N VAL A 156 -7.58 -4.94 1.91
CA VAL A 156 -8.05 -5.79 0.82
C VAL A 156 -8.16 -7.26 1.24
N THR A 157 -7.27 -7.70 2.13
CA THR A 157 -7.17 -9.10 2.51
C THR A 157 -8.28 -9.51 3.48
N PHE A 158 -8.61 -8.65 4.43
CA PHE A 158 -9.55 -8.95 5.51
C PHE A 158 -10.95 -8.36 5.31
N ASP A 159 -11.09 -7.40 4.39
CA ASP A 159 -12.36 -6.77 4.09
C ASP A 159 -12.90 -7.22 2.72
N LEU A 160 -13.85 -8.14 2.75
CA LEU A 160 -14.53 -8.64 1.55
C LEU A 160 -15.26 -7.55 0.78
N PHE A 161 -15.71 -6.50 1.47
CA PHE A 161 -16.37 -5.37 0.84
C PHE A 161 -15.38 -4.55 0.01
N ASN A 162 -14.18 -4.31 0.52
CA ASN A 162 -13.11 -3.63 -0.21
C ASN A 162 -12.59 -4.44 -1.40
N ARG A 163 -12.70 -5.78 -1.39
CA ARG A 163 -12.38 -6.61 -2.55
C ARG A 163 -13.25 -6.28 -3.75
N ASN A 164 -14.52 -5.97 -3.53
CA ASN A 164 -15.45 -5.59 -4.60
C ASN A 164 -15.08 -4.22 -5.19
N LEU A 165 -14.49 -3.30 -4.41
CA LEU A 165 -14.01 -2.02 -4.90
C LEU A 165 -12.80 -2.16 -5.83
N LEU A 166 -11.98 -3.21 -5.69
CA LEU A 166 -10.88 -3.51 -6.61
C LEU A 166 -11.34 -3.92 -8.01
N ILE A 167 -12.55 -4.42 -8.13
CA ILE A 167 -13.17 -4.79 -9.41
C ILE A 167 -13.64 -3.54 -10.15
N SER A 168 -13.88 -2.44 -9.44
CA SER A 168 -14.52 -1.23 -9.95
C SER A 168 -13.59 -0.29 -10.72
N GLY A 169 -12.27 -0.51 -10.73
CA GLY A 169 -11.33 0.34 -11.47
C GLY A 169 -9.87 0.22 -11.02
N PRO A 170 -8.95 0.92 -11.71
CA PRO A 170 -7.56 0.94 -11.30
C PRO A 170 -7.41 1.67 -9.98
N VAL A 171 -6.78 1.00 -9.05
CA VAL A 171 -6.49 1.52 -7.72
C VAL A 171 -5.01 1.91 -7.67
N SER A 172 -4.69 3.00 -6.98
CA SER A 172 -3.31 3.39 -6.74
C SER A 172 -2.51 2.23 -6.14
N LYS A 173 -1.28 2.06 -6.60
CA LYS A 173 -0.34 1.07 -6.04
C LYS A 173 -0.03 1.38 -4.57
N ARG A 174 0.07 2.67 -4.24
CA ARG A 174 0.25 3.13 -2.87
C ARG A 174 -1.09 3.53 -2.27
N LYS A 175 -1.43 2.98 -1.10
CA LYS A 175 -2.70 3.21 -0.39
C LYS A 175 -2.51 3.70 1.04
N ASP A 176 -1.29 3.66 1.55
CA ASP A 176 -0.95 3.97 2.93
C ASP A 176 0.38 4.71 3.06
N GLY A 177 0.75 5.06 4.29
CA GLY A 177 1.98 5.78 4.59
C GLY A 177 1.98 7.21 4.05
N PHE A 178 0.84 7.87 4.02
CA PHE A 178 0.75 9.29 3.65
C PHE A 178 0.73 10.15 4.91
N PRO A 179 1.71 11.06 5.09
CA PRO A 179 1.77 11.90 6.28
C PRO A 179 0.61 12.89 6.39
N MET A 180 0.04 13.25 5.25
CA MET A 180 -1.12 14.13 5.19
C MET A 180 -1.88 13.88 3.89
N VAL A 181 -3.17 13.66 3.98
CA VAL A 181 -4.07 13.57 2.83
C VAL A 181 -5.29 14.44 3.02
N LEU A 182 -5.76 14.98 1.90
CA LEU A 182 -7.03 15.70 1.79
C LEU A 182 -7.97 14.85 0.94
N GLN A 183 -9.11 14.52 1.48
CA GLN A 183 -10.13 13.79 0.74
C GLN A 183 -11.04 14.76 0.01
N HIS A 184 -11.27 14.54 -1.28
CA HIS A 184 -12.16 15.34 -2.11
C HIS A 184 -12.97 14.42 -3.04
N ASP A 185 -14.03 14.95 -3.62
CA ASP A 185 -14.97 14.25 -4.49
C ASP A 185 -14.73 14.49 -5.99
N ALA A 186 -13.61 15.09 -6.37
CA ALA A 186 -13.30 15.32 -7.78
C ALA A 186 -13.24 13.99 -8.55
N PRO A 187 -13.90 13.88 -9.70
CA PRO A 187 -13.70 12.77 -10.60
C PRO A 187 -12.26 12.77 -11.10
N LEU A 188 -11.53 11.69 -10.89
CA LEU A 188 -10.20 11.51 -11.43
C LEU A 188 -10.31 10.76 -12.74
N GLU A 189 -10.01 11.43 -13.85
CA GLU A 189 -9.86 10.75 -15.12
C GLU A 189 -8.58 9.90 -15.11
N ARG A 190 -8.66 8.74 -15.78
CA ARG A 190 -7.48 7.92 -16.03
C ARG A 190 -6.52 8.70 -16.91
N THR A 191 -5.48 9.29 -16.36
CA THR A 191 -4.31 9.58 -17.16
C THR A 191 -3.68 8.26 -17.53
N ALA A 192 -3.68 7.92 -18.82
CA ALA A 192 -2.92 6.80 -19.32
C ALA A 192 -1.46 7.00 -18.88
N MET A 193 -0.97 6.11 -18.01
CA MET A 193 0.44 5.98 -17.68
C MET A 193 1.14 5.13 -18.72
#